data_19b3cab69e16722e1e0adf27c2176854
#
_entry.id   19b3cab69e16722e1e0adf27c2176854
#
_cell.length_a   1.000
_cell.length_b   1.000
_cell.length_c   1.000
_cell.angle_alpha   90.00
_cell.angle_beta   90.00
_cell.angle_gamma   90.00
#
_symmetry.space_group_name_H-M   'P 1'
#
loop_
_entity.id
_entity.type
_entity.pdbx_description
1 polymer ?
#
loop_
_entity_poly.entity_id
_entity_poly.type
_entity_poly.pdbx_seq_one_letter_code
_entity_poly.pdbx_strand_id
1 'polypeptide(L)'
;MFSLNLARLCQSTTNIIALLAIAGVFIMFTAANNSLFAGSQSKAEIVPCDIKLVFSIDDSGMSLLSYNLEMQISNHQGRTIKGISVHWLDRSAEIIGNSDTLCGQDHGGIKPAQSGSCRRVVQEIGGRLLDRLGQDTWTKIINSEMTNFREVWQCAIIGYRFGDKTIKSY
;
A
#
# COMPACT_ATOMS: atom_id res chain seq x y z
N MET A 1 7.73 -56.69 -50.45
CA MET A 1 6.50 -57.09 -49.73
C MET A 1 6.32 -56.17 -48.51
N PHE A 2 5.65 -55.03 -48.73
CA PHE A 2 5.28 -54.12 -47.63
C PHE A 2 3.75 -54.05 -47.61
N SER A 3 3.14 -54.67 -46.63
CA SER A 3 1.70 -54.58 -46.35
C SER A 3 1.53 -53.60 -45.21
N LEU A 4 1.16 -52.37 -45.52
CA LEU A 4 0.81 -51.34 -44.56
C LEU A 4 -0.64 -51.53 -44.13
N ASN A 5 -0.81 -51.74 -42.88
CA ASN A 5 -2.06 -52.01 -42.17
C ASN A 5 -2.89 -50.70 -42.06
N LEU A 6 -3.83 -50.49 -42.99
CA LEU A 6 -4.72 -49.33 -43.05
C LEU A 6 -5.73 -49.24 -41.87
N ALA A 7 -5.81 -50.27 -41.02
CA ALA A 7 -6.82 -50.35 -39.98
C ALA A 7 -6.52 -49.49 -38.71
N ARG A 8 -5.30 -48.97 -38.57
CA ARG A 8 -4.93 -48.16 -37.37
C ARG A 8 -5.17 -46.65 -37.51
N LEU A 9 -5.45 -46.16 -38.73
CA LEU A 9 -5.67 -44.73 -38.95
C LEU A 9 -7.11 -44.25 -38.66
N CYS A 10 -8.09 -45.18 -38.61
CA CYS A 10 -9.49 -44.82 -38.42
C CYS A 10 -9.89 -44.69 -36.93
N GLN A 11 -9.10 -45.24 -35.98
CA GLN A 11 -9.38 -45.12 -34.55
C GLN A 11 -8.82 -43.86 -33.89
N SER A 12 -7.89 -43.16 -34.60
CA SER A 12 -7.26 -41.95 -34.05
C SER A 12 -8.13 -40.70 -34.22
N THR A 13 -8.97 -40.66 -35.26
CA THR A 13 -9.78 -39.45 -35.55
C THR A 13 -11.01 -39.29 -34.64
N THR A 14 -11.60 -40.39 -34.19
CA THR A 14 -12.75 -40.35 -33.27
C THR A 14 -12.38 -39.86 -31.84
N ASN A 15 -11.17 -40.16 -31.41
CA ASN A 15 -10.69 -39.71 -30.08
C ASN A 15 -10.31 -38.23 -30.05
N ILE A 16 -9.87 -37.66 -31.19
CA ILE A 16 -9.50 -36.23 -31.26
C ILE A 16 -10.76 -35.34 -31.23
N ILE A 17 -11.85 -35.77 -31.89
CA ILE A 17 -13.10 -35.02 -31.91
C ILE A 17 -13.77 -35.03 -30.51
N ALA A 18 -13.69 -36.14 -29.79
CA ALA A 18 -14.21 -36.25 -28.44
C ALA A 18 -13.42 -35.37 -27.43
N LEU A 19 -12.09 -35.28 -27.58
CA LEU A 19 -11.25 -34.42 -26.76
C LEU A 19 -11.47 -32.94 -27.00
N LEU A 20 -11.72 -32.54 -28.26
CA LEU A 20 -12.02 -31.14 -28.59
C LEU A 20 -13.40 -30.70 -28.06
N ALA A 21 -14.39 -31.60 -28.06
CA ALA A 21 -15.70 -31.30 -27.48
C ALA A 21 -15.68 -31.13 -25.98
N ILE A 22 -14.86 -31.89 -25.25
CA ILE A 22 -14.69 -31.76 -23.78
C ILE A 22 -13.91 -30.47 -23.44
N ALA A 23 -12.88 -30.12 -24.22
CA ALA A 23 -12.13 -28.89 -24.03
C ALA A 23 -13.00 -27.63 -24.30
N GLY A 24 -13.88 -27.67 -25.27
CA GLY A 24 -14.80 -26.56 -25.59
C GLY A 24 -15.83 -26.30 -24.46
N VAL A 25 -16.33 -27.34 -23.81
CA VAL A 25 -17.27 -27.20 -22.67
C VAL A 25 -16.59 -26.68 -21.44
N PHE A 26 -15.32 -27.07 -21.20
CA PHE A 26 -14.56 -26.57 -20.05
C PHE A 26 -14.21 -25.07 -20.16
N ILE A 27 -13.90 -24.58 -21.38
CA ILE A 27 -13.60 -23.16 -21.61
C ILE A 27 -14.85 -22.29 -21.44
N MET A 28 -16.03 -22.78 -21.80
CA MET A 28 -17.27 -22.05 -21.59
C MET A 28 -17.68 -21.94 -20.10
N PHE A 29 -17.34 -22.95 -19.28
CA PHE A 29 -17.66 -22.91 -17.83
C PHE A 29 -16.69 -22.01 -17.02
N THR A 30 -15.44 -21.87 -17.47
CA THR A 30 -14.48 -20.99 -16.80
C THR A 30 -14.68 -19.50 -17.14
N ALA A 31 -15.23 -19.18 -18.33
CA ALA A 31 -15.54 -17.80 -18.71
C ALA A 31 -16.76 -17.22 -17.99
N ALA A 32 -17.72 -18.06 -17.57
CA ALA A 32 -18.93 -17.62 -16.89
C ALA A 32 -18.73 -17.31 -15.38
N ASN A 33 -17.69 -17.85 -14.75
CA ASN A 33 -17.47 -17.67 -13.32
C ASN A 33 -16.56 -16.47 -12.99
N ASN A 34 -15.88 -15.85 -13.95
CA ASN A 34 -15.01 -14.70 -13.70
C ASN A 34 -15.73 -13.34 -13.72
N SER A 35 -17.02 -13.30 -14.08
CA SER A 35 -17.77 -12.04 -14.14
C SER A 35 -18.56 -11.69 -12.87
N LEU A 36 -18.59 -12.57 -11.84
CA LEU A 36 -19.36 -12.34 -10.61
C LEU A 36 -18.55 -11.73 -9.47
N PHE A 37 -17.22 -11.53 -9.62
CA PHE A 37 -16.38 -10.86 -8.64
C PHE A 37 -15.71 -9.58 -9.17
N ALA A 38 -16.26 -8.97 -10.20
CA ALA A 38 -15.97 -7.57 -10.52
C ALA A 38 -16.70 -6.65 -9.52
N GLY A 39 -16.53 -6.90 -8.22
CA GLY A 39 -16.69 -5.87 -7.21
C GLY A 39 -15.77 -4.73 -7.63
N SER A 40 -16.31 -3.55 -7.86
CA SER A 40 -15.57 -2.32 -8.09
C SER A 40 -14.50 -2.19 -6.99
N GLN A 41 -13.31 -2.72 -7.22
CA GLN A 41 -12.14 -2.41 -6.39
C GLN A 41 -11.91 -0.93 -6.62
N SER A 42 -12.41 -0.13 -5.70
CA SER A 42 -12.13 1.28 -5.61
C SER A 42 -10.60 1.39 -5.60
N LYS A 43 -10.03 1.88 -6.71
CA LYS A 43 -8.59 1.98 -6.89
C LYS A 43 -8.03 2.86 -5.77
N ALA A 44 -7.09 2.34 -5.00
CA ALA A 44 -6.41 3.10 -3.95
C ALA A 44 -5.86 4.41 -4.55
N GLU A 45 -6.10 5.52 -3.87
CA GLU A 45 -5.56 6.82 -4.27
C GLU A 45 -4.06 6.86 -3.94
N ILE A 46 -3.24 7.16 -4.93
CA ILE A 46 -1.78 7.29 -4.78
C ILE A 46 -1.44 8.75 -4.60
N VAL A 47 -0.74 9.07 -3.52
CA VAL A 47 -0.31 10.44 -3.20
C VAL A 47 1.19 10.49 -2.92
N PRO A 48 1.87 11.60 -3.23
CA PRO A 48 3.23 11.83 -2.77
C PRO A 48 3.27 11.84 -1.24
N CYS A 49 4.24 11.16 -0.66
CA CYS A 49 4.51 11.21 0.77
C CYS A 49 6.01 11.23 1.02
N ASP A 50 6.42 11.69 2.20
CA ASP A 50 7.81 11.85 2.58
C ASP A 50 7.98 11.55 4.06
N ILE A 51 9.11 10.91 4.43
CA ILE A 51 9.49 10.71 5.82
C ILE A 51 10.64 11.65 6.14
N LYS A 52 10.33 12.64 6.97
CA LYS A 52 11.28 13.68 7.39
C LYS A 52 11.86 13.38 8.76
N LEU A 53 13.16 13.57 8.85
CA LEU A 53 13.86 13.58 10.13
C LEU A 53 13.72 14.96 10.78
N VAL A 54 13.16 15.00 11.98
CA VAL A 54 12.96 16.22 12.76
C VAL A 54 13.72 16.12 14.08
N PHE A 55 14.55 17.13 14.33
CA PHE A 55 15.20 17.35 15.61
C PHE A 55 14.39 18.33 16.43
N SER A 56 14.12 17.98 17.65
CA SER A 56 13.47 18.86 18.63
C SER A 56 14.07 18.67 20.02
N ILE A 57 13.66 19.52 20.93
CA ILE A 57 13.94 19.38 22.35
C ILE A 57 12.60 19.12 23.03
N ASP A 58 12.53 18.07 23.86
CA ASP A 58 11.32 17.77 24.63
C ASP A 58 11.11 18.72 25.80
N ASP A 59 9.96 18.60 26.47
CA ASP A 59 9.60 19.45 27.61
C ASP A 59 10.56 19.33 28.82
N SER A 60 11.39 18.29 28.85
CA SER A 60 12.44 18.09 29.87
C SER A 60 13.80 18.67 29.48
N GLY A 61 13.89 19.27 28.28
CA GLY A 61 15.12 19.85 27.74
C GLY A 61 16.04 18.83 27.09
N MET A 62 15.58 17.60 26.86
CA MET A 62 16.37 16.57 26.21
C MET A 62 16.16 16.56 24.67
N SER A 63 17.21 16.18 23.96
CA SER A 63 17.14 16.04 22.51
C SER A 63 16.19 14.91 22.10
N LEU A 64 15.32 15.20 21.16
CA LEU A 64 14.37 14.28 20.57
C LEU A 64 14.57 14.22 19.06
N LEU A 65 14.69 13.01 18.53
CA LEU A 65 14.77 12.76 17.12
C LEU A 65 13.52 12.00 16.68
N SER A 66 12.76 12.53 15.75
CA SER A 66 11.56 11.88 15.23
C SER A 66 11.57 11.76 13.73
N TYR A 67 11.09 10.62 13.23
CA TYR A 67 10.82 10.39 11.81
C TYR A 67 9.33 10.61 11.57
N ASN A 68 9.01 11.65 10.81
CA ASN A 68 7.64 12.08 10.57
C ASN A 68 7.23 11.77 9.13
N LEU A 69 6.24 10.89 8.97
CA LEU A 69 5.54 10.72 7.71
C LEU A 69 4.62 11.92 7.49
N GLU A 70 4.78 12.58 6.35
CA GLU A 70 3.95 13.72 5.94
C GLU A 70 3.41 13.52 4.53
N MET A 71 2.17 13.93 4.31
CA MET A 71 1.55 13.95 2.99
C MET A 71 0.49 15.04 2.89
N GLN A 72 0.27 15.53 1.67
CA GLN A 72 -0.80 16.47 1.33
C GLN A 72 -1.90 15.73 0.60
N ILE A 73 -3.14 15.89 1.02
CA ILE A 73 -4.29 15.29 0.37
C ILE A 73 -5.39 16.31 0.11
N SER A 74 -6.19 16.07 -0.93
CA SER A 74 -7.41 16.83 -1.22
C SER A 74 -8.62 15.99 -0.82
N ASN A 75 -9.50 16.55 -0.02
CA ASN A 75 -10.66 15.83 0.47
C ASN A 75 -11.83 15.87 -0.55
N HIS A 76 -11.98 14.78 -1.30
CA HIS A 76 -13.09 14.55 -2.24
C HIS A 76 -14.22 13.67 -1.65
N GLN A 77 -14.18 13.37 -0.35
CA GLN A 77 -15.11 12.39 0.27
C GLN A 77 -16.44 12.98 0.75
N GLY A 78 -16.68 14.28 0.61
CA GLY A 78 -17.93 14.92 1.08
C GLY A 78 -18.11 14.98 2.61
N ARG A 79 -17.18 14.42 3.40
CA ARG A 79 -17.16 14.40 4.86
C ARG A 79 -15.78 14.82 5.37
N THR A 80 -15.69 15.33 6.61
CA THR A 80 -14.41 15.71 7.20
C THR A 80 -13.53 14.49 7.44
N ILE A 81 -12.34 14.45 6.84
CA ILE A 81 -11.34 13.40 7.04
C ILE A 81 -10.53 13.74 8.29
N LYS A 82 -10.53 12.86 9.28
CA LYS A 82 -9.75 12.97 10.51
C LYS A 82 -8.44 12.18 10.48
N GLY A 83 -8.37 11.19 9.61
CA GLY A 83 -7.18 10.36 9.44
C GLY A 83 -7.28 9.48 8.22
N ILE A 84 -6.15 8.95 7.79
CA ILE A 84 -6.06 8.01 6.68
C ILE A 84 -5.14 6.86 7.06
N SER A 85 -5.44 5.68 6.53
CA SER A 85 -4.56 4.51 6.53
C SER A 85 -3.87 4.42 5.20
N VAL A 86 -2.56 4.22 5.20
CA VAL A 86 -1.75 4.19 3.97
C VAL A 86 -0.79 3.00 3.95
N HIS A 87 -0.52 2.49 2.74
CA HIS A 87 0.67 1.70 2.48
C HIS A 87 1.77 2.61 1.94
N TRP A 88 3.00 2.39 2.39
CA TRP A 88 4.19 3.02 1.83
C TRP A 88 4.65 2.21 0.63
N LEU A 89 4.91 2.89 -0.46
CA LEU A 89 5.36 2.27 -1.70
C LEU A 89 6.77 2.76 -2.04
N ASP A 90 7.60 1.84 -2.50
CA ASP A 90 8.87 2.15 -3.10
C ASP A 90 8.71 2.60 -4.57
N ARG A 91 9.84 2.81 -5.27
CA ARG A 91 9.86 3.21 -6.69
C ARG A 91 9.31 2.13 -7.63
N SER A 92 9.29 0.87 -7.20
CA SER A 92 8.74 -0.27 -7.94
C SER A 92 7.26 -0.48 -7.66
N ALA A 93 6.66 0.40 -6.83
CA ALA A 93 5.30 0.29 -6.31
C ALA A 93 5.07 -0.94 -5.42
N GLU A 94 6.14 -1.50 -4.85
CA GLU A 94 6.05 -2.54 -3.83
C GLU A 94 5.73 -1.94 -2.46
N ILE A 95 4.93 -2.66 -1.67
CA ILE A 95 4.56 -2.24 -0.32
C ILE A 95 5.72 -2.54 0.62
N ILE A 96 6.34 -1.47 1.18
CA ILE A 96 7.45 -1.56 2.12
C ILE A 96 7.07 -1.21 3.56
N GLY A 97 5.82 -0.79 3.79
CA GLY A 97 5.31 -0.49 5.12
C GLY A 97 3.88 0.04 5.11
N ASN A 98 3.37 0.36 6.28
CA ASN A 98 2.05 0.95 6.44
C ASN A 98 1.99 1.91 7.63
N SER A 99 1.00 2.79 7.65
CA SER A 99 0.76 3.71 8.76
C SER A 99 -0.67 4.25 8.77
N ASP A 100 -1.16 4.53 9.98
CA ASP A 100 -2.34 5.36 10.18
C ASP A 100 -1.88 6.78 10.51
N THR A 101 -2.44 7.78 9.86
CA THR A 101 -2.08 9.18 10.05
C THR A 101 -3.24 10.00 10.59
N LEU A 102 -2.94 11.12 11.24
CA LEU A 102 -3.91 12.14 11.61
C LEU A 102 -3.88 13.28 10.60
N CYS A 103 -5.06 13.82 10.26
CA CYS A 103 -5.20 14.84 9.25
C CYS A 103 -5.69 16.17 9.81
N GLY A 104 -5.23 17.28 9.18
CA GLY A 104 -5.54 18.66 9.52
C GLY A 104 -4.65 19.22 10.62
N GLN A 105 -4.47 20.55 10.62
CA GLN A 105 -3.78 21.24 11.70
C GLN A 105 -4.54 21.00 13.00
N ASP A 106 -3.81 20.77 14.08
CA ASP A 106 -4.33 20.48 15.42
C ASP A 106 -5.39 19.33 15.43
N HIS A 107 -5.29 18.41 14.47
CA HIS A 107 -6.20 17.27 14.30
C HIS A 107 -7.68 17.65 14.10
N GLY A 108 -7.93 18.90 13.67
CA GLY A 108 -9.27 19.37 13.30
C GLY A 108 -9.88 18.62 12.12
N GLY A 109 -9.05 17.92 11.35
CA GLY A 109 -9.41 17.20 10.15
C GLY A 109 -9.42 18.10 8.91
N ILE A 110 -9.56 17.48 7.74
CA ILE A 110 -9.67 18.17 6.45
C ILE A 110 -11.14 18.19 6.05
N LYS A 111 -11.72 19.38 5.94
CA LYS A 111 -13.14 19.55 5.56
C LYS A 111 -13.37 19.16 4.09
N PRO A 112 -14.61 18.84 3.69
CA PRO A 112 -14.95 18.59 2.29
C PRO A 112 -14.45 19.69 1.35
N ALA A 113 -13.98 19.32 0.17
CA ALA A 113 -13.42 20.18 -0.87
C ALA A 113 -12.21 21.03 -0.45
N GLN A 114 -11.56 20.69 0.67
CA GLN A 114 -10.32 21.34 1.13
C GLN A 114 -9.13 20.40 0.97
N SER A 115 -7.94 20.98 0.82
CA SER A 115 -6.67 20.27 0.93
C SER A 115 -6.05 20.50 2.30
N GLY A 116 -5.25 19.56 2.76
CA GLY A 116 -4.56 19.65 4.03
C GLY A 116 -3.53 18.56 4.21
N SER A 117 -2.73 18.69 5.27
CA SER A 117 -1.69 17.72 5.61
C SER A 117 -2.21 16.60 6.50
N CYS A 118 -1.70 15.39 6.27
CA CYS A 118 -1.80 14.27 7.21
C CYS A 118 -0.40 13.90 7.69
N ARG A 119 -0.26 13.63 8.98
CA ARG A 119 1.03 13.40 9.63
C ARG A 119 0.98 12.24 10.61
N ARG A 120 2.15 11.60 10.79
CA ARG A 120 2.40 10.63 11.85
C ARG A 120 3.88 10.61 12.21
N VAL A 121 4.17 10.54 13.50
CA VAL A 121 5.48 10.12 13.98
C VAL A 121 5.56 8.61 13.80
N VAL A 122 6.44 8.14 12.90
CA VAL A 122 6.61 6.70 12.62
C VAL A 122 7.63 6.07 13.53
N GLN A 123 8.63 6.85 13.96
CA GLN A 123 9.64 6.44 14.93
C GLN A 123 10.15 7.63 15.71
N GLU A 124 10.47 7.40 16.98
CA GLU A 124 11.00 8.41 17.88
C GLU A 124 12.14 7.85 18.72
N ILE A 125 13.20 8.62 18.87
CA ILE A 125 14.37 8.26 19.65
C ILE A 125 14.58 9.38 20.68
N GLY A 126 14.36 9.09 21.96
CA GLY A 126 14.42 10.08 23.05
C GLY A 126 15.83 10.29 23.59
N GLY A 127 16.04 11.46 24.19
CA GLY A 127 17.29 12.08 24.56
C GLY A 127 18.27 11.26 25.40
N ARG A 128 17.80 10.61 26.49
CA ARG A 128 18.72 9.82 27.34
C ARG A 128 19.43 8.70 26.59
N LEU A 129 18.79 8.14 25.58
CA LEU A 129 19.43 7.12 24.75
C LEU A 129 20.47 7.76 23.82
N LEU A 130 20.15 8.90 23.26
CA LEU A 130 21.05 9.65 22.40
C LEU A 130 22.31 10.12 23.16
N ASP A 131 22.11 10.68 24.35
CA ASP A 131 23.21 11.15 25.20
C ASP A 131 24.15 10.01 25.65
N ARG A 132 23.62 8.80 25.86
CA ARG A 132 24.40 7.63 26.29
C ARG A 132 25.14 6.92 25.15
N LEU A 133 24.59 6.93 23.96
CA LEU A 133 25.15 6.18 22.83
C LEU A 133 26.34 6.86 22.17
N GLY A 134 26.51 8.17 22.38
CA GLY A 134 27.55 8.97 21.72
C GLY A 134 27.27 9.21 20.23
N GLN A 135 27.86 10.24 19.68
CA GLN A 135 27.60 10.76 18.35
C GLN A 135 27.80 9.72 17.22
N ASP A 136 28.82 8.89 17.29
CA ASP A 136 29.12 7.90 16.25
C ASP A 136 28.06 6.79 16.18
N THR A 137 27.56 6.34 17.33
CA THR A 137 26.56 5.28 17.38
C THR A 137 25.23 5.77 16.82
N TRP A 138 24.81 6.99 17.17
CA TRP A 138 23.58 7.56 16.65
C TRP A 138 23.66 8.00 15.19
N THR A 139 24.81 8.39 14.69
CA THR A 139 25.02 8.59 13.26
C THR A 139 24.81 7.28 12.50
N LYS A 140 25.27 6.15 13.02
CA LYS A 140 25.01 4.82 12.42
C LYS A 140 23.53 4.44 12.45
N ILE A 141 22.85 4.64 13.58
CA ILE A 141 21.41 4.36 13.72
C ILE A 141 20.62 5.21 12.73
N ILE A 142 20.86 6.52 12.70
CA ILE A 142 20.17 7.43 11.79
C ILE A 142 20.40 7.04 10.33
N ASN A 143 21.63 6.73 9.95
CA ASN A 143 21.92 6.35 8.58
C ASN A 143 21.26 5.04 8.18
N SER A 144 21.19 4.07 9.09
CA SER A 144 20.48 2.80 8.87
C SER A 144 18.99 3.01 8.67
N GLU A 145 18.33 3.70 9.59
CA GLU A 145 16.90 3.99 9.54
C GLU A 145 16.52 4.86 8.34
N MET A 146 17.32 5.90 8.06
CA MET A 146 17.11 6.73 6.88
C MET A 146 17.25 5.97 5.56
N THR A 147 18.06 4.90 5.53
CA THR A 147 18.16 4.07 4.33
C THR A 147 16.81 3.44 4.03
N ASN A 148 16.14 2.86 5.03
CA ASN A 148 14.83 2.26 4.87
C ASN A 148 13.75 3.30 4.51
N PHE A 149 13.77 4.47 5.15
CA PHE A 149 12.77 5.52 4.92
C PHE A 149 12.95 6.27 3.60
N ARG A 150 14.18 6.34 3.05
CA ARG A 150 14.46 6.92 1.72
C ARG A 150 13.88 6.11 0.57
N GLU A 151 13.54 4.86 0.80
CA GLU A 151 12.89 4.01 -0.19
C GLU A 151 11.42 4.38 -0.36
N VAL A 152 10.80 5.07 0.62
CA VAL A 152 9.42 5.55 0.51
C VAL A 152 9.33 6.60 -0.59
N TRP A 153 8.55 6.28 -1.62
CA TRP A 153 8.38 7.12 -2.81
C TRP A 153 6.99 7.71 -2.92
N GLN A 154 5.97 6.92 -2.58
CA GLN A 154 4.56 7.26 -2.62
C GLN A 154 3.79 6.54 -1.52
N CYS A 155 2.60 7.03 -1.24
CA CYS A 155 1.65 6.39 -0.34
C CYS A 155 0.36 6.03 -1.07
N ALA A 156 -0.10 4.79 -0.91
CA ALA A 156 -1.42 4.36 -1.36
C ALA A 156 -2.42 4.49 -0.21
N ILE A 157 -3.43 5.32 -0.35
CA ILE A 157 -4.49 5.47 0.65
C ILE A 157 -5.40 4.25 0.57
N ILE A 158 -5.44 3.47 1.65
CA ILE A 158 -6.23 2.24 1.76
C ILE A 158 -7.46 2.43 2.64
N GLY A 159 -7.59 3.56 3.32
CA GLY A 159 -8.77 3.84 4.12
C GLY A 159 -8.83 5.28 4.62
N TYR A 160 -10.05 5.74 4.90
CA TYR A 160 -10.35 7.03 5.50
C TYR A 160 -11.09 6.85 6.82
N ARG A 161 -10.70 7.64 7.83
CA ARG A 161 -11.42 7.80 9.08
C ARG A 161 -12.07 9.19 9.10
N PHE A 162 -13.39 9.24 9.27
CA PHE A 162 -14.16 10.48 9.25
C PHE A 162 -14.44 11.04 10.65
N GLY A 163 -14.91 12.28 10.67
CA GLY A 163 -15.26 12.98 11.91
C GLY A 163 -16.39 12.35 12.71
N ASP A 164 -17.29 11.64 12.05
CA ASP A 164 -18.40 10.84 12.62
C ASP A 164 -17.97 9.45 13.11
N LYS A 165 -16.66 9.18 13.18
CA LYS A 165 -16.02 7.91 13.56
C LYS A 165 -16.23 6.76 12.57
N THR A 166 -16.88 6.97 11.43
CA THR A 166 -17.01 5.94 10.38
C THR A 166 -15.68 5.74 9.65
N ILE A 167 -15.46 4.52 9.12
CA ILE A 167 -14.28 4.14 8.35
C ILE A 167 -14.74 3.69 6.97
N LYS A 168 -14.00 4.10 5.94
CA LYS A 168 -14.12 3.60 4.57
C LYS A 168 -12.79 2.98 4.18
N SER A 169 -12.77 1.70 3.85
CA SER A 169 -11.59 0.97 3.36
C SER A 169 -11.74 0.65 1.87
N TYR A 170 -10.61 0.50 1.19
CA TYR A 170 -10.51 0.14 -0.23
C TYR A 170 -9.93 -1.27 -0.40
#